data_0736af608ec25018fb59b4eb48847c01
#
_entry.id   0736af608ec25018fb59b4eb48847c01
#
_cell.length_a   1.000
_cell.length_b   1.000
_cell.length_c   1.000
_cell.angle_alpha   90.00
_cell.angle_beta   90.00
_cell.angle_gamma   90.00
#
_symmetry.space_group_name_H-M   'P 1'
#
loop_
_entity.id
_entity.type
_entity.pdbx_description
1 polymer ?
#
loop_
_entity_poly.entity_id
_entity_poly.type
_entity_poly.pdbx_seq_one_letter_code
_entity_poly.pdbx_strand_id
1 'polypeptide(L)'
;LLHNISILAVLALMMVGIQSCSDDWQEVGDVRVSFTATLPTDTRTRSFGKAEQVNTLVVGIFKKGVADVHTNSSSNWSYHEIDRKSFPIYDTSADVQLTLAQEQTYSFIFWAYDSNQNIYNIDDLTAIEMNALPNPITFTQAEAADAFFATMGDITITGDCSYPVELVRPLAQINVGTIGTPMQASFTAKDVPDTFHPFTNTASGVTDYTWNFSDTTTETFSVKDNDGNETVYNYLAMGYLFAPTTATKVSAELILTDGNASKTIQFPQVEIEANQRSNIAGNFTATE
;
A
#
# COMPACT_ATOMS: atom_id res chain seq x y z
N LEU A 1 -6.14 19.61 -92.04
CA LEU A 1 -5.14 20.29 -91.14
C LEU A 1 -5.83 21.09 -90.02
N LEU A 2 -7.00 20.69 -89.52
CA LEU A 2 -7.77 21.43 -88.52
C LEU A 2 -8.50 20.48 -87.54
N HIS A 3 -7.91 19.33 -87.20
CA HIS A 3 -8.59 18.35 -86.30
C HIS A 3 -7.75 17.92 -85.09
N ASN A 4 -6.55 18.46 -84.86
CA ASN A 4 -5.65 18.02 -83.79
C ASN A 4 -5.36 19.07 -82.74
N ILE A 5 -6.10 20.17 -82.63
CA ILE A 5 -5.86 21.24 -81.64
C ILE A 5 -6.90 21.22 -80.48
N SER A 6 -7.99 20.46 -80.64
CA SER A 6 -9.05 20.45 -79.60
C SER A 6 -8.91 19.41 -78.52
N ILE A 7 -7.96 18.46 -78.57
CA ILE A 7 -7.81 17.40 -77.57
C ILE A 7 -6.79 17.76 -76.48
N LEU A 8 -5.92 18.77 -76.74
CA LEU A 8 -4.91 19.14 -75.72
C LEU A 8 -5.40 20.19 -74.71
N ALA A 9 -6.55 20.83 -74.95
CA ALA A 9 -7.09 21.85 -74.04
C ALA A 9 -8.03 21.30 -72.98
N VAL A 10 -8.49 20.04 -73.10
CA VAL A 10 -9.40 19.41 -72.14
C VAL A 10 -8.66 18.61 -71.08
N LEU A 11 -7.37 18.29 -71.28
CA LEU A 11 -6.58 17.51 -70.27
C LEU A 11 -5.84 18.39 -69.25
N ALA A 12 -5.87 19.75 -69.43
CA ALA A 12 -5.22 20.68 -68.48
C ALA A 12 -6.12 21.26 -67.39
N LEU A 13 -7.42 20.89 -67.40
CA LEU A 13 -8.39 21.46 -66.41
C LEU A 13 -8.91 20.46 -65.33
N MET A 14 -8.29 19.28 -65.21
CA MET A 14 -8.65 18.31 -64.18
C MET A 14 -7.51 18.05 -63.17
N MET A 15 -6.58 18.96 -63.00
CA MET A 15 -5.56 18.89 -61.95
C MET A 15 -5.60 20.05 -60.96
N VAL A 16 -6.81 20.51 -60.63
CA VAL A 16 -6.98 21.43 -59.49
C VAL A 16 -8.06 20.86 -58.58
N GLY A 17 -7.64 20.25 -57.50
CA GLY A 17 -8.57 19.96 -56.40
C GLY A 17 -8.46 18.62 -55.74
N ILE A 18 -7.25 18.10 -55.49
CA ILE A 18 -7.05 17.27 -54.33
C ILE A 18 -6.05 18.02 -53.43
N GLN A 19 -6.51 19.08 -52.77
CA GLN A 19 -5.95 19.43 -51.48
C GLN A 19 -6.40 18.30 -50.55
N SER A 20 -5.56 17.25 -50.46
CA SER A 20 -5.51 16.41 -49.30
C SER A 20 -5.32 17.34 -48.11
N CYS A 21 -6.34 17.56 -47.32
CA CYS A 21 -6.13 17.85 -45.91
C CYS A 21 -5.28 16.69 -45.41
N SER A 22 -3.99 16.86 -45.36
CA SER A 22 -3.18 16.14 -44.42
C SER A 22 -3.68 16.64 -43.04
N ASP A 23 -4.69 15.94 -42.47
CA ASP A 23 -4.80 15.91 -41.03
C ASP A 23 -3.41 15.47 -40.59
N ASP A 24 -2.66 16.42 -40.06
CA ASP A 24 -1.42 16.16 -39.38
C ASP A 24 -1.80 15.43 -38.09
N TRP A 25 -2.06 14.11 -38.23
CA TRP A 25 -2.14 13.21 -37.12
C TRP A 25 -0.74 13.19 -36.53
N GLN A 26 -0.47 14.11 -35.59
CA GLN A 26 0.68 13.92 -34.71
C GLN A 26 0.46 12.55 -34.08
N GLU A 27 1.26 11.57 -34.47
CA GLU A 27 1.36 10.33 -33.72
C GLU A 27 1.73 10.73 -32.30
N VAL A 28 0.77 10.60 -31.37
CA VAL A 28 1.00 10.80 -29.95
C VAL A 28 1.96 9.70 -29.55
N GLY A 29 3.24 10.04 -29.44
CA GLY A 29 4.30 9.09 -29.14
C GLY A 29 4.24 8.63 -27.68
N ASP A 30 4.89 7.54 -27.42
CA ASP A 30 5.16 7.09 -26.07
C ASP A 30 6.31 7.90 -25.44
N VAL A 31 6.18 8.23 -24.18
CA VAL A 31 7.18 9.00 -23.41
C VAL A 31 7.59 8.23 -22.16
N ARG A 32 8.77 8.57 -21.67
CA ARG A 32 9.31 7.96 -20.44
C ARG A 32 8.81 8.72 -19.21
N VAL A 33 8.19 7.98 -18.28
CA VAL A 33 7.78 8.48 -16.97
C VAL A 33 8.56 7.73 -15.91
N SER A 34 9.26 8.45 -15.06
CA SER A 34 10.07 7.89 -14.00
C SER A 34 9.52 8.29 -12.63
N PHE A 35 9.60 7.38 -11.66
CA PHE A 35 9.30 7.67 -10.26
C PHE A 35 10.45 7.14 -9.41
N THR A 36 10.81 7.89 -8.37
CA THR A 36 11.68 7.40 -7.29
C THR A 36 10.81 7.28 -6.04
N ALA A 37 10.40 6.06 -5.73
CA ALA A 37 9.59 5.76 -4.55
C ALA A 37 10.50 5.48 -3.35
N THR A 38 10.25 6.17 -2.23
CA THR A 38 11.05 6.07 -1.01
C THR A 38 10.19 5.65 0.17
N LEU A 39 10.70 4.68 0.95
CA LEU A 39 10.15 4.30 2.24
C LEU A 39 10.49 5.36 3.29
N PRO A 40 9.64 5.58 4.30
CA PRO A 40 9.94 6.51 5.37
C PRO A 40 11.17 6.05 6.14
N THR A 41 12.19 6.90 6.23
CA THR A 41 13.36 6.67 7.07
C THR A 41 13.06 7.13 8.49
N ASP A 42 12.47 6.27 9.32
CA ASP A 42 12.33 6.58 10.74
C ASP A 42 13.68 6.37 11.43
N THR A 43 14.33 7.46 11.80
CA THR A 43 15.63 7.47 12.50
C THR A 43 15.54 7.07 13.98
N ARG A 44 14.33 6.72 14.46
CA ARG A 44 14.15 6.31 15.84
C ARG A 44 14.49 4.85 16.00
N THR A 45 15.47 4.55 16.84
CA THR A 45 15.95 3.22 17.20
C THR A 45 14.84 2.34 17.78
N ARG A 46 14.26 1.46 16.95
CA ARG A 46 13.21 0.53 17.34
C ARG A 46 13.49 -0.84 16.73
N SER A 47 13.34 -1.90 17.51
CA SER A 47 13.68 -3.27 17.08
C SER A 47 12.79 -3.77 15.93
N PHE A 48 11.52 -3.39 15.93
CA PHE A 48 10.57 -3.69 14.84
C PHE A 48 10.01 -2.40 14.22
N GLY A 49 9.46 -2.47 13.02
CA GLY A 49 8.90 -1.33 12.28
C GLY A 49 9.93 -0.55 11.46
N LYS A 50 11.00 -1.21 11.04
CA LYS A 50 12.07 -0.61 10.22
C LYS A 50 11.89 -0.82 8.72
N ALA A 51 10.80 -1.45 8.30
CA ALA A 51 10.54 -1.83 6.92
C ALA A 51 11.60 -2.75 6.27
N GLU A 52 12.44 -3.42 7.06
CA GLU A 52 13.57 -4.23 6.56
C GLU A 52 13.13 -5.44 5.72
N GLN A 53 11.87 -5.89 5.87
CA GLN A 53 11.31 -7.02 5.13
C GLN A 53 10.66 -6.59 3.82
N VAL A 54 10.39 -5.30 3.64
CA VAL A 54 9.72 -4.77 2.44
C VAL A 54 10.68 -4.80 1.27
N ASN A 55 10.38 -5.62 0.27
CA ASN A 55 11.29 -5.93 -0.83
C ASN A 55 10.74 -5.64 -2.22
N THR A 56 9.43 -5.41 -2.34
CA THR A 56 8.77 -5.26 -3.64
C THR A 56 7.84 -4.06 -3.63
N LEU A 57 7.97 -3.23 -4.67
CA LEU A 57 7.03 -2.17 -5.00
C LEU A 57 6.18 -2.62 -6.19
N VAL A 58 4.87 -2.65 -6.02
CA VAL A 58 3.90 -2.81 -7.12
C VAL A 58 3.36 -1.44 -7.50
N VAL A 59 3.34 -1.15 -8.80
CA VAL A 59 2.79 0.09 -9.35
C VAL A 59 1.61 -0.27 -10.25
N GLY A 60 0.40 0.06 -9.82
CA GLY A 60 -0.80 0.01 -10.63
C GLY A 60 -0.97 1.30 -11.43
N ILE A 61 -1.27 1.17 -12.71
CA ILE A 61 -1.49 2.27 -13.64
C ILE A 61 -2.97 2.29 -14.00
N PHE A 62 -3.64 3.41 -13.75
CA PHE A 62 -5.08 3.53 -13.90
C PHE A 62 -5.43 4.65 -14.87
N LYS A 63 -6.54 4.46 -15.58
CA LYS A 63 -7.26 5.52 -16.28
C LYS A 63 -8.60 5.76 -15.62
N LYS A 64 -8.99 7.03 -15.54
CA LYS A 64 -10.32 7.41 -15.14
C LYS A 64 -11.29 7.01 -16.24
N GLY A 65 -12.15 6.03 -15.95
CA GLY A 65 -13.14 5.54 -16.91
C GLY A 65 -14.22 6.59 -17.19
N VAL A 66 -14.76 6.58 -18.40
CA VAL A 66 -16.05 7.19 -18.66
C VAL A 66 -17.07 6.41 -17.83
N ALA A 67 -17.96 7.10 -17.10
CA ALA A 67 -19.00 6.46 -16.31
C ALA A 67 -19.68 5.36 -17.13
N ASP A 68 -19.77 4.15 -16.56
CA ASP A 68 -20.44 3.04 -17.25
C ASP A 68 -21.87 3.46 -17.60
N VAL A 69 -22.16 3.57 -18.89
CA VAL A 69 -23.48 4.00 -19.41
C VAL A 69 -24.60 3.05 -18.99
N HIS A 70 -24.29 1.90 -18.37
CA HIS A 70 -25.29 0.94 -17.89
C HIS A 70 -25.72 1.16 -16.43
N THR A 71 -25.01 1.98 -15.67
CA THR A 71 -25.44 2.42 -14.34
C THR A 71 -25.78 3.90 -14.41
N ASN A 72 -27.05 4.25 -14.31
CA ASN A 72 -27.59 5.63 -14.28
C ASN A 72 -27.10 6.47 -13.08
N SER A 73 -25.86 6.27 -12.63
CA SER A 73 -25.23 7.01 -11.56
C SER A 73 -24.14 7.92 -12.13
N SER A 74 -24.49 9.15 -12.35
CA SER A 74 -23.67 10.21 -12.95
C SER A 74 -22.52 10.72 -12.03
N SER A 75 -22.16 9.99 -10.97
CA SER A 75 -21.18 10.45 -9.98
C SER A 75 -20.06 9.45 -9.62
N ASN A 76 -20.05 8.24 -10.17
CA ASN A 76 -18.98 7.27 -9.89
C ASN A 76 -18.02 7.16 -11.06
N TRP A 77 -16.99 8.01 -11.05
CA TRP A 77 -15.79 7.77 -11.85
C TRP A 77 -15.07 6.55 -11.24
N SER A 78 -15.08 5.42 -11.94
CA SER A 78 -14.29 4.26 -11.56
C SER A 78 -12.90 4.37 -12.18
N TYR A 79 -11.87 4.15 -11.38
CA TYR A 79 -10.51 3.96 -11.88
C TYR A 79 -10.40 2.54 -12.42
N HIS A 80 -9.98 2.42 -13.70
CA HIS A 80 -9.71 1.13 -14.32
C HIS A 80 -8.20 0.91 -14.38
N GLU A 81 -7.74 -0.16 -13.77
CA GLU A 81 -6.36 -0.59 -13.90
C GLU A 81 -6.11 -1.04 -15.35
N ILE A 82 -5.14 -0.41 -16.01
CA ILE A 82 -4.80 -0.70 -17.40
C ILE A 82 -3.48 -1.47 -17.52
N ASP A 83 -2.60 -1.36 -16.53
CA ASP A 83 -1.33 -2.08 -16.44
C ASP A 83 -0.85 -2.13 -14.99
N ARG A 84 0.01 -3.09 -14.69
CA ARG A 84 0.64 -3.29 -13.39
C ARG A 84 2.07 -3.75 -13.57
N LYS A 85 2.99 -3.18 -12.79
CA LYS A 85 4.41 -3.56 -12.81
C LYS A 85 4.96 -3.67 -11.40
N SER A 86 5.93 -4.58 -11.24
CA SER A 86 6.62 -4.79 -9.97
C SER A 86 8.08 -4.41 -10.10
N PHE A 87 8.62 -3.78 -9.07
CA PHE A 87 10.00 -3.30 -8.98
C PHE A 87 10.61 -3.75 -7.67
N PRO A 88 11.89 -4.15 -7.65
CA PRO A 88 12.56 -4.45 -6.40
C PRO A 88 12.83 -3.15 -5.62
N ILE A 89 12.75 -3.26 -4.30
CA ILE A 89 13.18 -2.20 -3.38
C ILE A 89 14.60 -2.53 -2.94
N TYR A 90 15.50 -1.58 -3.10
CA TYR A 90 16.88 -1.66 -2.63
C TYR A 90 17.09 -0.62 -1.52
N ASP A 91 17.60 -1.08 -0.38
CA ASP A 91 17.69 -0.29 0.84
C ASP A 91 16.33 0.28 1.25
N THR A 92 16.01 1.50 0.84
CA THR A 92 14.75 2.19 1.19
C THR A 92 14.05 2.79 -0.02
N SER A 93 14.46 2.43 -1.24
CA SER A 93 13.92 3.05 -2.44
C SER A 93 13.73 2.09 -3.61
N ALA A 94 12.84 2.45 -4.51
CA ALA A 94 12.66 1.79 -5.80
C ALA A 94 12.63 2.83 -6.92
N ASP A 95 13.42 2.58 -7.96
CA ASP A 95 13.39 3.36 -9.20
C ASP A 95 12.44 2.71 -10.20
N VAL A 96 11.41 3.43 -10.57
CA VAL A 96 10.35 3.02 -11.49
C VAL A 96 10.55 3.73 -12.83
N GLN A 97 10.54 2.97 -13.92
CA GLN A 97 10.50 3.51 -15.27
C GLN A 97 9.34 2.91 -16.03
N LEU A 98 8.47 3.76 -16.54
CA LEU A 98 7.32 3.41 -17.35
C LEU A 98 7.42 4.07 -18.72
N THR A 99 6.79 3.44 -19.72
CA THR A 99 6.57 4.02 -21.04
C THR A 99 5.06 4.20 -21.20
N LEU A 100 4.60 5.44 -21.33
CA LEU A 100 3.18 5.79 -21.35
C LEU A 100 2.87 6.67 -22.58
N ALA A 101 1.64 6.56 -23.06
CA ALA A 101 1.20 7.41 -24.17
C ALA A 101 1.12 8.88 -23.74
N GLN A 102 1.69 9.76 -24.55
CA GLN A 102 1.64 11.21 -24.38
C GLN A 102 0.19 11.71 -24.49
N GLU A 103 -0.11 12.89 -23.94
CA GLU A 103 -1.42 13.56 -23.95
C GLU A 103 -2.55 12.73 -23.28
N GLN A 104 -2.18 11.74 -22.46
CA GLN A 104 -3.12 10.94 -21.69
C GLN A 104 -3.00 11.25 -20.19
N THR A 105 -4.13 11.13 -19.47
CA THR A 105 -4.18 11.32 -18.03
C THR A 105 -4.23 9.96 -17.32
N TYR A 106 -3.34 9.79 -16.35
CA TYR A 106 -3.20 8.56 -15.57
C TYR A 106 -3.28 8.85 -14.07
N SER A 107 -3.66 7.83 -13.33
CA SER A 107 -3.51 7.77 -11.88
C SER A 107 -2.71 6.55 -11.51
N PHE A 108 -2.03 6.60 -10.36
CA PHE A 108 -1.11 5.55 -9.93
C PHE A 108 -1.39 5.16 -8.49
N ILE A 109 -1.28 3.85 -8.20
CA ILE A 109 -1.16 3.31 -6.86
C ILE A 109 0.22 2.67 -6.76
N PHE A 110 0.94 3.03 -5.71
CA PHE A 110 2.21 2.43 -5.31
C PHE A 110 1.95 1.62 -4.04
N TRP A 111 2.27 0.33 -4.07
CA TRP A 111 2.13 -0.56 -2.91
C TRP A 111 3.44 -1.30 -2.68
N ALA A 112 4.06 -1.06 -1.52
CA ALA A 112 5.33 -1.68 -1.12
C ALA A 112 5.11 -2.65 0.04
N TYR A 113 5.58 -3.90 -0.11
CA TYR A 113 5.34 -4.98 0.85
C TYR A 113 6.40 -6.09 0.71
N ASP A 114 6.38 -7.07 1.62
CA ASP A 114 7.17 -8.30 1.47
C ASP A 114 6.44 -9.30 0.58
N SER A 115 6.87 -9.44 -0.66
CA SER A 115 6.29 -10.37 -1.63
C SER A 115 6.60 -11.85 -1.36
N ASN A 116 7.49 -12.16 -0.41
CA ASN A 116 7.77 -13.54 0.00
C ASN A 116 6.70 -14.09 0.94
N GLN A 117 5.82 -13.23 1.47
CA GLN A 117 4.74 -13.58 2.39
C GLN A 117 3.39 -13.37 1.72
N ASN A 118 2.46 -14.31 1.92
CA ASN A 118 1.09 -14.19 1.42
C ASN A 118 0.18 -13.46 2.44
N ILE A 119 0.59 -12.25 2.83
CA ILE A 119 -0.16 -11.46 3.82
C ILE A 119 -1.22 -10.60 3.16
N TYR A 120 -0.97 -10.13 1.93
CA TYR A 120 -1.88 -9.24 1.22
C TYR A 120 -2.42 -9.88 -0.05
N ASN A 121 -3.72 -9.79 -0.25
CA ASN A 121 -4.36 -9.97 -1.55
C ASN A 121 -4.35 -8.62 -2.27
N ILE A 122 -3.59 -8.53 -3.35
CA ILE A 122 -3.44 -7.34 -4.18
C ILE A 122 -4.04 -7.54 -5.58
N ASP A 123 -4.95 -8.50 -5.77
CA ASP A 123 -5.61 -8.73 -7.06
C ASP A 123 -6.37 -7.47 -7.50
N ASP A 124 -6.97 -6.76 -6.56
CA ASP A 124 -7.51 -5.42 -6.75
C ASP A 124 -6.72 -4.40 -5.93
N LEU A 125 -5.86 -3.61 -6.60
CA LEU A 125 -5.09 -2.57 -5.92
C LEU A 125 -5.96 -1.41 -5.39
N THR A 126 -7.23 -1.30 -5.80
CA THR A 126 -8.15 -0.29 -5.25
C THR A 126 -8.81 -0.71 -3.94
N ALA A 127 -8.70 -2.00 -3.60
CA ALA A 127 -9.23 -2.62 -2.39
C ALA A 127 -8.31 -3.76 -1.93
N ILE A 128 -7.18 -3.40 -1.30
CA ILE A 128 -6.15 -4.35 -0.85
C ILE A 128 -6.63 -5.01 0.44
N GLU A 129 -6.71 -6.34 0.45
CA GLU A 129 -7.16 -7.12 1.59
C GLU A 129 -5.98 -7.73 2.35
N MET A 130 -6.08 -7.79 3.66
CA MET A 130 -5.16 -8.56 4.48
C MET A 130 -5.69 -9.99 4.65
N ASN A 131 -4.92 -10.97 4.21
CA ASN A 131 -5.24 -12.39 4.35
C ASN A 131 -5.22 -12.85 5.82
N ALA A 132 -5.79 -14.01 6.06
CA ALA A 132 -5.62 -14.68 7.35
C ALA A 132 -4.14 -14.90 7.64
N LEU A 133 -3.71 -14.55 8.86
CA LEU A 133 -2.32 -14.69 9.28
C LEU A 133 -1.93 -16.17 9.44
N PRO A 134 -0.66 -16.52 9.24
CA PRO A 134 -0.16 -17.85 9.62
C PRO A 134 -0.48 -18.18 11.07
N ASN A 135 -0.85 -19.43 11.35
CA ASN A 135 -1.11 -19.89 12.69
C ASN A 135 -0.46 -21.27 12.93
N PRO A 136 0.61 -21.39 13.71
CA PRO A 136 1.27 -20.31 14.46
C PRO A 136 2.05 -19.33 13.57
N ILE A 137 2.40 -18.17 14.13
CA ILE A 137 3.22 -17.13 13.50
C ILE A 137 4.51 -16.91 14.29
N THR A 138 5.59 -16.52 13.61
CA THR A 138 6.85 -16.07 14.24
C THR A 138 6.93 -14.55 14.28
N PHE A 139 7.79 -13.98 15.12
CA PHE A 139 8.03 -12.52 15.13
C PHE A 139 8.52 -11.98 13.79
N THR A 140 9.35 -12.74 13.07
CA THR A 140 9.81 -12.36 11.72
C THR A 140 8.65 -12.31 10.71
N GLN A 141 7.72 -13.25 10.77
CA GLN A 141 6.54 -13.25 9.91
C GLN A 141 5.58 -12.13 10.27
N ALA A 142 5.44 -11.80 11.55
CA ALA A 142 4.61 -10.68 11.99
C ALA A 142 5.22 -9.34 11.52
N GLU A 143 6.55 -9.18 11.54
CA GLU A 143 7.25 -8.01 11.01
C GLU A 143 7.11 -7.89 9.50
N ALA A 144 7.06 -9.00 8.78
CA ALA A 144 6.86 -9.03 7.33
C ALA A 144 5.47 -8.54 6.87
N ALA A 145 4.54 -8.31 7.82
CA ALA A 145 3.26 -7.68 7.53
C ALA A 145 3.34 -6.14 7.40
N ASP A 146 4.51 -5.54 7.56
CA ASP A 146 4.67 -4.10 7.31
C ASP A 146 4.51 -3.79 5.81
N ALA A 147 3.77 -2.73 5.49
CA ALA A 147 3.51 -2.30 4.12
C ALA A 147 3.35 -0.78 4.02
N PHE A 148 3.58 -0.26 2.83
CA PHE A 148 3.53 1.18 2.55
C PHE A 148 2.84 1.44 1.24
N PHE A 149 2.24 2.62 1.10
CA PHE A 149 1.57 3.01 -0.12
C PHE A 149 1.76 4.50 -0.42
N ALA A 150 1.50 4.85 -1.66
CA ALA A 150 1.23 6.21 -2.10
C ALA A 150 0.24 6.17 -3.27
N THR A 151 -0.38 7.30 -3.56
CA THR A 151 -1.20 7.49 -4.75
C THR A 151 -0.82 8.80 -5.44
N MET A 152 -0.90 8.79 -6.76
CA MET A 152 -0.83 10.01 -7.56
C MET A 152 -2.02 10.03 -8.52
N GLY A 153 -2.84 11.07 -8.45
CA GLY A 153 -4.09 11.15 -9.19
C GLY A 153 -4.06 12.14 -10.35
N ASP A 154 -4.71 11.76 -11.45
CA ASP A 154 -5.05 12.61 -12.59
C ASP A 154 -3.84 13.41 -13.17
N ILE A 155 -2.72 12.71 -13.44
CA ILE A 155 -1.52 13.30 -14.03
C ILE A 155 -1.61 13.19 -15.56
N THR A 156 -1.64 14.32 -16.24
CA THR A 156 -1.53 14.36 -17.71
C THR A 156 -0.07 14.32 -18.14
N ILE A 157 0.29 13.33 -18.93
CA ILE A 157 1.65 13.10 -19.40
C ILE A 157 1.86 13.86 -20.72
N THR A 158 2.63 14.95 -20.70
CA THR A 158 2.90 15.79 -21.87
C THR A 158 4.29 15.59 -22.48
N GLY A 159 5.14 14.80 -21.85
CA GLY A 159 6.52 14.51 -22.28
C GLY A 159 7.26 13.71 -21.21
N ASP A 160 8.54 13.45 -21.44
CA ASP A 160 9.39 12.78 -20.46
C ASP A 160 9.37 13.53 -19.13
N CYS A 161 9.11 12.82 -18.04
CA CYS A 161 8.98 13.41 -16.71
C CYS A 161 9.47 12.47 -15.60
N SER A 162 9.72 13.05 -14.41
CA SER A 162 10.16 12.32 -13.23
C SER A 162 9.50 12.88 -11.98
N TYR A 163 9.05 12.00 -11.08
CA TYR A 163 8.35 12.36 -9.87
C TYR A 163 8.94 11.65 -8.65
N PRO A 164 9.21 12.35 -7.55
CA PRO A 164 9.45 11.73 -6.26
C PRO A 164 8.12 11.19 -5.69
N VAL A 165 8.16 10.03 -5.03
CA VAL A 165 7.01 9.41 -4.37
C VAL A 165 7.40 9.05 -2.96
N GLU A 166 6.81 9.68 -1.97
CA GLU A 166 7.00 9.33 -0.57
C GLU A 166 5.92 8.33 -0.15
N LEU A 167 6.35 7.14 0.26
CA LEU A 167 5.45 6.09 0.72
C LEU A 167 5.12 6.29 2.20
N VAL A 168 3.87 6.02 2.57
CA VAL A 168 3.38 6.11 3.96
C VAL A 168 2.77 4.79 4.39
N ARG A 169 2.80 4.49 5.70
CA ARG A 169 2.25 3.25 6.25
C ARG A 169 0.74 3.38 6.48
N PRO A 170 -0.12 2.54 5.86
CA PRO A 170 -1.57 2.51 6.11
C PRO A 170 -1.93 1.71 7.36
N LEU A 171 -0.94 1.17 8.05
CA LEU A 171 -1.09 0.25 9.16
C LEU A 171 -0.80 0.93 10.48
N ALA A 172 -1.52 0.52 11.54
CA ALA A 172 -1.08 0.66 12.91
C ALA A 172 -0.19 -0.51 13.29
N GLN A 173 0.83 -0.27 14.11
CA GLN A 173 1.62 -1.32 14.76
C GLN A 173 1.18 -1.43 16.22
N ILE A 174 0.82 -2.64 16.67
CA ILE A 174 0.57 -2.93 18.08
C ILE A 174 1.75 -3.73 18.62
N ASN A 175 2.29 -3.29 19.75
CA ASN A 175 3.29 -4.02 20.52
C ASN A 175 2.72 -4.36 21.88
N VAL A 176 2.92 -5.59 22.31
CA VAL A 176 2.58 -6.06 23.65
C VAL A 176 3.86 -6.52 24.33
N GLY A 177 4.12 -6.01 25.54
CA GLY A 177 5.38 -6.33 26.22
C GLY A 177 5.27 -6.38 27.72
N THR A 178 6.18 -7.15 28.34
CA THR A 178 6.29 -7.32 29.78
C THR A 178 7.67 -6.92 30.30
N ILE A 179 7.74 -6.46 31.56
CA ILE A 179 9.02 -6.30 32.28
C ILE A 179 9.57 -7.64 32.78
N GLY A 180 8.74 -8.71 32.78
CA GLY A 180 9.12 -10.06 33.17
C GLY A 180 9.82 -10.85 32.05
N THR A 181 9.97 -12.15 32.26
CA THR A 181 10.53 -13.09 31.29
C THR A 181 9.59 -13.22 30.08
N PRO A 182 10.09 -13.21 28.83
CA PRO A 182 9.29 -13.52 27.66
C PRO A 182 8.66 -14.92 27.77
N MET A 183 7.41 -15.04 27.33
CA MET A 183 6.67 -16.30 27.32
C MET A 183 5.82 -16.41 26.06
N GLN A 184 5.28 -17.57 25.78
CA GLN A 184 4.39 -17.76 24.65
C GLN A 184 3.11 -16.94 24.83
N ALA A 185 2.70 -16.28 23.78
CA ALA A 185 1.55 -15.39 23.79
C ALA A 185 0.71 -15.55 22.52
N SER A 186 -0.60 -15.43 22.70
CA SER A 186 -1.54 -15.22 21.60
C SER A 186 -2.23 -13.88 21.82
N PHE A 187 -2.16 -13.01 20.82
CA PHE A 187 -2.78 -11.69 20.84
C PHE A 187 -3.85 -11.61 19.77
N THR A 188 -5.05 -11.18 20.11
CA THR A 188 -6.16 -10.99 19.17
C THR A 188 -6.63 -9.55 19.21
N ALA A 189 -6.61 -8.86 18.08
CA ALA A 189 -7.32 -7.60 17.88
C ALA A 189 -8.69 -7.89 17.26
N LYS A 190 -9.76 -7.31 17.82
CA LYS A 190 -11.14 -7.62 17.46
C LYS A 190 -11.80 -6.47 16.72
N ASP A 191 -12.69 -6.82 15.78
CA ASP A 191 -13.50 -5.87 15.01
C ASP A 191 -12.63 -4.82 14.28
N VAL A 192 -11.50 -5.25 13.68
CA VAL A 192 -10.56 -4.36 12.98
C VAL A 192 -10.75 -4.44 11.47
N PRO A 193 -10.39 -3.38 10.71
CA PRO A 193 -10.47 -3.40 9.25
C PRO A 193 -9.58 -4.47 8.63
N ASP A 194 -10.08 -5.12 7.57
CA ASP A 194 -9.34 -6.10 6.76
C ASP A 194 -9.02 -5.63 5.35
N THR A 195 -9.59 -4.51 4.91
CA THR A 195 -9.46 -3.98 3.56
C THR A 195 -9.00 -2.53 3.58
N PHE A 196 -8.01 -2.20 2.75
CA PHE A 196 -7.50 -0.84 2.57
C PHE A 196 -7.79 -0.33 1.16
N HIS A 197 -8.26 0.92 1.06
CA HIS A 197 -8.60 1.60 -0.19
C HIS A 197 -7.61 2.74 -0.47
N PRO A 198 -6.55 2.53 -1.27
CA PRO A 198 -5.49 3.52 -1.45
C PRO A 198 -5.96 4.87 -1.98
N PHE A 199 -6.85 4.91 -2.99
CA PHE A 199 -7.30 6.18 -3.57
C PHE A 199 -8.08 7.07 -2.60
N THR A 200 -8.72 6.50 -1.60
CA THR A 200 -9.45 7.25 -0.56
C THR A 200 -8.69 7.33 0.75
N ASN A 201 -7.58 6.60 0.87
CA ASN A 201 -6.80 6.44 2.10
C ASN A 201 -7.71 6.05 3.29
N THR A 202 -8.55 5.04 3.08
CA THR A 202 -9.50 4.56 4.10
C THR A 202 -9.37 3.05 4.29
N ALA A 203 -9.64 2.59 5.51
CA ALA A 203 -9.75 1.19 5.84
C ALA A 203 -11.21 0.82 6.09
N SER A 204 -11.61 -0.39 5.71
CA SER A 204 -12.97 -0.92 5.83
C SER A 204 -12.97 -2.43 6.12
N GLY A 205 -14.16 -3.01 6.18
CA GLY A 205 -14.33 -4.39 6.62
C GLY A 205 -14.31 -4.52 8.13
N VAL A 206 -14.57 -5.72 8.62
CA VAL A 206 -14.54 -6.05 10.07
C VAL A 206 -14.12 -7.50 10.22
N THR A 207 -13.00 -7.74 10.88
CA THR A 207 -12.48 -9.08 11.19
C THR A 207 -11.73 -9.10 12.51
N ASP A 208 -11.44 -10.29 13.00
CA ASP A 208 -10.55 -10.51 14.14
C ASP A 208 -9.21 -11.03 13.61
N TYR A 209 -8.11 -10.36 13.97
CA TYR A 209 -6.76 -10.86 13.69
C TYR A 209 -6.13 -11.43 14.94
N THR A 210 -5.63 -12.67 14.83
CA THR A 210 -4.93 -13.36 15.90
C THR A 210 -3.49 -13.65 15.52
N TRP A 211 -2.56 -13.16 16.31
CA TRP A 211 -1.13 -13.49 16.28
C TRP A 211 -0.85 -14.52 17.38
N ASN A 212 -0.77 -15.79 17.00
CA ASN A 212 -0.44 -16.88 17.90
C ASN A 212 1.04 -17.23 17.77
N PHE A 213 1.88 -16.66 18.63
CA PHE A 213 3.33 -16.80 18.53
C PHE A 213 3.79 -18.19 18.97
N SER A 214 4.57 -18.84 18.08
CA SER A 214 5.21 -20.14 18.34
C SER A 214 6.59 -20.00 18.98
N ASP A 215 7.15 -18.81 18.97
CA ASP A 215 8.49 -18.49 19.47
C ASP A 215 8.44 -17.31 20.46
N THR A 216 9.56 -17.07 21.12
CA THR A 216 9.82 -15.85 21.89
C THR A 216 10.97 -15.10 21.23
N THR A 217 11.04 -13.80 21.48
CA THR A 217 12.15 -12.97 20.98
C THR A 217 12.94 -12.37 22.12
N THR A 218 14.21 -12.06 21.86
CA THR A 218 15.06 -11.26 22.77
C THR A 218 14.96 -9.77 22.50
N GLU A 219 14.21 -9.37 21.47
CA GLU A 219 13.98 -7.97 21.12
C GLU A 219 13.14 -7.28 22.20
N THR A 220 13.37 -5.99 22.36
CA THR A 220 12.73 -5.17 23.37
C THR A 220 12.23 -3.87 22.76
N PHE A 221 11.29 -3.22 23.44
CA PHE A 221 10.91 -1.85 23.14
C PHE A 221 10.83 -1.03 24.42
N SER A 222 10.99 0.28 24.28
CA SER A 222 10.94 1.20 25.40
C SER A 222 9.69 2.05 25.36
N VAL A 223 9.14 2.33 26.52
CA VAL A 223 8.06 3.28 26.73
C VAL A 223 8.52 4.36 27.70
N LYS A 224 8.31 5.63 27.35
CA LYS A 224 8.55 6.75 28.24
C LYS A 224 7.26 7.14 28.94
N ASP A 225 7.36 7.35 30.26
CA ASP A 225 6.28 7.90 31.05
C ASP A 225 6.17 9.43 30.87
N ASN A 226 5.18 10.04 31.52
CA ASN A 226 4.94 11.49 31.45
C ASN A 226 6.10 12.33 32.04
N ASP A 227 6.92 11.74 32.90
CA ASP A 227 8.10 12.37 33.50
C ASP A 227 9.36 12.16 32.67
N GLY A 228 9.27 11.41 31.56
CA GLY A 228 10.36 11.13 30.65
C GLY A 228 11.21 9.92 31.05
N ASN A 229 10.87 9.17 32.10
CA ASN A 229 11.57 7.95 32.49
C ASN A 229 11.28 6.87 31.47
N GLU A 230 12.31 6.15 31.06
CA GLU A 230 12.22 5.09 30.06
C GLU A 230 12.19 3.73 30.75
N THR A 231 11.19 2.94 30.41
CA THR A 231 11.06 1.53 30.84
C THR A 231 11.17 0.61 29.63
N VAL A 232 12.03 -0.40 29.73
CA VAL A 232 12.26 -1.40 28.68
C VAL A 232 11.36 -2.61 28.93
N TYR A 233 10.69 -3.07 27.85
CA TYR A 233 9.80 -4.22 27.87
C TYR A 233 10.27 -5.28 26.89
N ASN A 234 10.23 -6.55 27.29
CA ASN A 234 10.39 -7.69 26.42
C ASN A 234 9.11 -7.91 25.62
N TYR A 235 9.21 -8.13 24.30
CA TYR A 235 8.04 -8.42 23.48
C TYR A 235 7.36 -9.72 23.89
N LEU A 236 6.04 -9.69 23.99
CA LEU A 236 5.15 -10.84 24.09
C LEU A 236 4.42 -11.06 22.76
N ALA A 237 4.03 -9.99 22.11
CA ALA A 237 3.39 -10.01 20.80
C ALA A 237 3.66 -8.70 20.05
N MET A 238 3.55 -8.75 18.74
CA MET A 238 3.52 -7.56 17.87
C MET A 238 2.73 -7.90 16.61
N GLY A 239 2.15 -6.88 15.99
CA GLY A 239 1.45 -7.07 14.72
C GLY A 239 1.09 -5.76 14.05
N TYR A 240 0.76 -5.88 12.78
CA TYR A 240 0.27 -4.79 11.96
C TYR A 240 -1.18 -5.05 11.56
N LEU A 241 -1.97 -4.00 11.49
CA LEU A 241 -3.34 -4.06 11.01
C LEU A 241 -3.70 -2.75 10.30
N PHE A 242 -4.60 -2.81 9.34
CA PHE A 242 -5.12 -1.59 8.72
C PHE A 242 -5.78 -0.70 9.75
N ALA A 243 -5.50 0.59 9.66
CA ALA A 243 -6.03 1.56 10.60
C ALA A 243 -6.48 2.84 9.88
N PRO A 244 -7.49 3.53 10.42
CA PRO A 244 -7.86 4.85 9.89
C PRO A 244 -6.76 5.88 10.17
N THR A 245 -6.78 6.97 9.40
CA THR A 245 -5.87 8.12 9.59
C THR A 245 -6.20 8.98 10.82
N THR A 246 -7.29 8.68 11.49
CA THR A 246 -7.70 9.32 12.75
C THR A 246 -7.78 8.24 13.81
N ALA A 247 -7.20 8.51 14.97
CA ALA A 247 -7.18 7.58 16.09
C ALA A 247 -8.56 7.01 16.40
N THR A 248 -8.67 5.69 16.48
CA THR A 248 -9.86 4.96 16.89
C THR A 248 -9.53 3.92 17.93
N LYS A 249 -10.52 3.34 18.57
CA LYS A 249 -10.34 2.36 19.64
C LYS A 249 -10.91 1.02 19.23
N VAL A 250 -10.14 -0.03 19.45
CA VAL A 250 -10.52 -1.43 19.24
C VAL A 250 -10.38 -2.21 20.54
N SER A 251 -11.04 -3.34 20.65
CA SER A 251 -10.80 -4.26 21.74
C SER A 251 -9.74 -5.29 21.37
N ALA A 252 -8.99 -5.75 22.37
CA ALA A 252 -7.99 -6.78 22.17
C ALA A 252 -7.92 -7.74 23.35
N GLU A 253 -7.39 -8.94 23.09
CA GLU A 253 -7.21 -10.01 24.05
C GLU A 253 -5.78 -10.54 23.97
N LEU A 254 -5.15 -10.75 25.11
CA LEU A 254 -3.86 -11.42 25.25
C LEU A 254 -4.02 -12.70 26.06
N ILE A 255 -3.61 -13.82 25.48
CA ILE A 255 -3.51 -15.10 26.19
C ILE A 255 -2.03 -15.39 26.39
N LEU A 256 -1.62 -15.54 27.62
CA LEU A 256 -0.27 -15.93 28.03
C LEU A 256 -0.24 -17.40 28.40
N THR A 257 0.83 -18.09 28.01
CA THR A 257 1.03 -19.51 28.38
C THR A 257 2.45 -19.73 28.88
N ASP A 258 2.56 -20.34 30.06
CA ASP A 258 3.82 -20.77 30.66
C ASP A 258 3.64 -22.18 31.25
N GLY A 259 4.14 -23.19 30.56
CA GLY A 259 3.91 -24.59 30.89
C GLY A 259 2.43 -24.94 30.87
N ASN A 260 1.88 -25.30 32.07
CA ASN A 260 0.46 -25.61 32.20
C ASN A 260 -0.40 -24.41 32.68
N ALA A 261 0.23 -23.28 32.97
CA ALA A 261 -0.47 -22.07 33.38
C ALA A 261 -0.90 -21.27 32.15
N SER A 262 -2.12 -20.74 32.19
CA SER A 262 -2.63 -19.87 31.16
C SER A 262 -3.45 -18.74 31.76
N LYS A 263 -3.28 -17.52 31.24
CA LYS A 263 -4.01 -16.34 31.68
C LYS A 263 -4.47 -15.52 30.52
N THR A 264 -5.74 -15.13 30.56
CA THR A 264 -6.35 -14.23 29.57
C THR A 264 -6.48 -12.82 30.12
N ILE A 265 -6.04 -11.84 29.38
CA ILE A 265 -6.09 -10.42 29.71
C ILE A 265 -6.86 -9.68 28.62
N GLN A 266 -7.88 -8.90 29.00
CA GLN A 266 -8.69 -8.12 28.08
C GLN A 266 -8.25 -6.66 28.06
N PHE A 267 -8.16 -6.09 26.86
CA PHE A 267 -7.90 -4.67 26.62
C PHE A 267 -9.08 -4.06 25.86
N PRO A 268 -10.03 -3.44 26.54
CA PRO A 268 -11.28 -2.99 25.92
C PRO A 268 -11.10 -1.76 25.00
N GLN A 269 -9.98 -1.07 25.09
CA GLN A 269 -9.75 0.21 24.38
C GLN A 269 -8.28 0.36 24.02
N VAL A 270 -7.85 -0.32 22.96
CA VAL A 270 -6.54 -0.10 22.35
C VAL A 270 -6.70 0.94 21.24
N GLU A 271 -5.97 2.04 21.35
CA GLU A 271 -5.99 3.07 20.33
C GLU A 271 -5.15 2.63 19.13
N ILE A 272 -5.70 2.77 17.93
CA ILE A 272 -5.02 2.49 16.66
C ILE A 272 -5.18 3.68 15.71
N GLU A 273 -4.11 4.00 14.99
CA GLU A 273 -4.07 5.05 13.96
C GLU A 273 -3.01 4.65 12.93
N ALA A 274 -3.28 4.92 11.65
CA ALA A 274 -2.34 4.64 10.57
C ALA A 274 -1.00 5.35 10.81
N ASN A 275 0.09 4.65 10.51
CA ASN A 275 1.47 5.11 10.73
C ASN A 275 1.81 5.42 12.20
N GLN A 276 1.03 4.92 13.15
CA GLN A 276 1.29 5.06 14.58
C GLN A 276 1.56 3.69 15.23
N ARG A 277 2.15 3.74 16.41
CA ARG A 277 2.47 2.58 17.22
C ARG A 277 1.74 2.65 18.55
N SER A 278 1.01 1.60 18.87
CA SER A 278 0.35 1.40 20.17
C SER A 278 1.12 0.40 21.01
N ASN A 279 1.55 0.81 22.18
CA ASN A 279 2.30 -0.03 23.11
C ASN A 279 1.38 -0.44 24.29
N ILE A 280 1.15 -1.73 24.43
CA ILE A 280 0.49 -2.35 25.58
C ILE A 280 1.60 -2.93 26.45
N ALA A 281 1.94 -2.25 27.54
CA ALA A 281 3.11 -2.56 28.32
C ALA A 281 2.76 -2.68 29.82
N GLY A 282 3.31 -3.70 30.49
CA GLY A 282 3.01 -3.96 31.89
C GLY A 282 3.88 -5.06 32.49
N ASN A 283 3.48 -5.52 33.67
CA ASN A 283 4.04 -6.72 34.29
C ASN A 283 3.07 -7.88 34.05
N PHE A 284 3.15 -8.50 32.88
CA PHE A 284 2.28 -9.59 32.50
C PHE A 284 2.92 -10.94 32.84
N THR A 285 2.16 -11.80 33.50
CA THR A 285 2.56 -13.16 33.86
C THR A 285 1.42 -14.14 33.61
N ALA A 286 1.73 -15.39 33.29
CA ALA A 286 0.74 -16.45 33.09
C ALA A 286 0.18 -16.99 34.44
N THR A 287 0.82 -16.69 35.56
CA THR A 287 0.40 -17.01 36.91
C THR A 287 -0.15 -15.76 37.61
N GLU A 288 -0.99 -15.97 38.63
CA GLU A 288 -1.49 -14.87 39.47
C GLU A 288 -0.38 -14.22 40.31
#